data_fb3f9451278ea1438145b1b5a5b2f9d3
#
_entry.id   fb3f9451278ea1438145b1b5a5b2f9d3
#
_cell.length_a   1.000
_cell.length_b   1.000
_cell.length_c   1.000
_cell.angle_alpha   90.00
_cell.angle_beta   90.00
_cell.angle_gamma   90.00
#
_symmetry.space_group_name_H-M   'P 1'
#
loop_
_entity.id
_entity.type
_entity.pdbx_description
1 polymer ?
#
loop_
_entity_poly.entity_id
_entity_poly.type
_entity_poly.pdbx_seq_one_letter_code
_entity_poly.pdbx_strand_id
1 'polypeptide(L)'
;MTAAHGGPLAGVRVVELASLAPAPFGCMVLADLGADVVRVDRPGAPGAGRLAAPTGGPLQRGRRVTTLDLKSPDGVAGLLSLVERADVLVEAYRPGVAERLGFGPQVCQERNPRLVYARMTGWGQDGPLAARAGHDIDYIAVAGALEPLGRAGERPYAPMNLLGDFGGGGMLLAVGVLAALLERERSGVGQVVDAAMVDGSALLTSFLHGLLGTGLWAAPRGRNMFDGGAPFYDTYRTSDDGFMAVGAMEPAFYAVLLAGLGLADDPDLPAQYDPSGWDELRRRFTERFAERTRDEWTAIFADLDACVAPVLGPGEAHQHPHNAARGTFVEVGGEIQPAPAPRFDRTPTAQPSPAPDPERDAVPVDTILTTWQ
;
A
#
# COMPACT_ATOMS: atom_id res chain seq x y z
N MET A 1 -20.40 17.70 -16.38
CA MET A 1 -20.55 16.29 -16.81
C MET A 1 -19.91 15.45 -15.72
N THR A 2 -20.70 14.73 -14.93
CA THR A 2 -20.17 13.75 -13.98
C THR A 2 -19.44 12.69 -14.76
N ALA A 3 -18.14 12.51 -14.53
CA ALA A 3 -17.40 11.36 -15.05
C ALA A 3 -18.17 10.11 -14.61
N ALA A 4 -18.52 9.23 -15.55
CA ALA A 4 -19.13 7.96 -15.20
C ALA A 4 -18.09 7.17 -14.42
N HIS A 5 -18.26 7.08 -13.09
CA HIS A 5 -17.44 6.25 -12.24
C HIS A 5 -17.75 4.78 -12.59
N GLY A 6 -16.89 4.18 -13.39
CA GLY A 6 -16.92 2.74 -13.64
C GLY A 6 -16.24 2.02 -12.48
N GLY A 7 -16.68 0.79 -12.16
CA GLY A 7 -16.05 -0.01 -11.13
C GLY A 7 -17.04 -0.62 -10.15
N PRO A 8 -16.60 -1.54 -9.30
CA PRO A 8 -17.46 -2.26 -8.36
C PRO A 8 -18.05 -1.36 -7.26
N LEU A 9 -17.46 -0.20 -6.99
CA LEU A 9 -17.94 0.78 -6.00
C LEU A 9 -18.71 1.95 -6.63
N ALA A 10 -19.14 1.85 -7.89
CA ALA A 10 -19.97 2.88 -8.50
C ALA A 10 -21.22 3.16 -7.65
N GLY A 11 -21.43 4.45 -7.29
CA GLY A 11 -22.52 4.88 -6.42
C GLY A 11 -22.17 4.94 -4.92
N VAL A 12 -21.03 4.43 -4.50
CA VAL A 12 -20.53 4.63 -3.12
C VAL A 12 -19.95 6.03 -2.97
N ARG A 13 -20.36 6.76 -1.94
CA ARG A 13 -20.02 8.16 -1.63
C ARG A 13 -19.09 8.22 -0.43
N VAL A 14 -17.90 8.74 -0.61
CA VAL A 14 -16.86 8.79 0.43
C VAL A 14 -16.49 10.24 0.70
N VAL A 15 -16.53 10.65 1.96
CA VAL A 15 -15.93 11.91 2.43
C VAL A 15 -14.56 11.57 3.04
N GLU A 16 -13.50 12.17 2.52
CA GLU A 16 -12.14 12.05 3.03
C GLU A 16 -11.71 13.35 3.69
N LEU A 17 -11.33 13.34 4.96
CA LEU A 17 -10.70 14.50 5.59
C LEU A 17 -9.22 14.51 5.25
N ALA A 18 -8.72 15.61 4.70
CA ALA A 18 -7.34 15.74 4.24
C ALA A 18 -6.32 15.37 5.32
N SER A 19 -5.42 14.47 4.98
CA SER A 19 -4.43 13.89 5.89
C SER A 19 -3.17 13.42 5.16
N LEU A 20 -2.23 12.82 5.90
CA LEU A 20 -1.01 12.24 5.35
C LEU A 20 -1.24 10.80 4.83
N ALA A 21 -0.29 10.30 4.11
CA ALA A 21 -0.15 9.10 3.28
C ALA A 21 -1.14 7.93 3.46
N PRO A 22 -1.36 7.30 4.64
CA PRO A 22 -2.13 6.04 4.70
C PRO A 22 -3.61 6.21 4.33
N ALA A 23 -4.30 7.23 4.86
CA ALA A 23 -5.71 7.45 4.53
C ALA A 23 -5.91 7.89 3.07
N PRO A 24 -5.13 8.85 2.52
CA PRO A 24 -5.14 9.14 1.09
C PRO A 24 -4.91 7.93 0.20
N PHE A 25 -4.01 7.01 0.56
CA PHE A 25 -3.81 5.79 -0.21
C PHE A 25 -5.05 4.88 -0.18
N GLY A 26 -5.65 4.65 1.00
CA GLY A 26 -6.88 3.88 1.10
C GLY A 26 -8.03 4.50 0.30
N CYS A 27 -8.20 5.83 0.38
CA CYS A 27 -9.20 6.55 -0.39
C CYS A 27 -8.90 6.55 -1.91
N MET A 28 -7.61 6.55 -2.32
CA MET A 28 -7.24 6.35 -3.72
C MET A 28 -7.69 4.97 -4.23
N VAL A 29 -7.49 3.92 -3.44
CA VAL A 29 -7.96 2.57 -3.80
C VAL A 29 -9.48 2.56 -3.95
N LEU A 30 -10.23 3.18 -3.03
CA LEU A 30 -11.70 3.28 -3.14
C LEU A 30 -12.14 4.07 -4.38
N ALA A 31 -11.46 5.19 -4.69
CA ALA A 31 -11.72 5.99 -5.89
C ALA A 31 -11.41 5.20 -7.18
N ASP A 32 -10.27 4.52 -7.23
CA ASP A 32 -9.88 3.64 -8.34
C ASP A 32 -10.90 2.53 -8.57
N LEU A 33 -11.55 2.04 -7.52
CA LEU A 33 -12.63 1.05 -7.59
C LEU A 33 -14.00 1.66 -7.96
N GLY A 34 -14.08 2.96 -8.17
CA GLY A 34 -15.27 3.66 -8.67
C GLY A 34 -16.09 4.42 -7.64
N ALA A 35 -15.65 4.51 -6.39
CA ALA A 35 -16.32 5.35 -5.40
C ALA A 35 -16.19 6.85 -5.77
N ASP A 36 -17.21 7.62 -5.48
CA ASP A 36 -17.18 9.08 -5.58
C ASP A 36 -16.58 9.67 -4.29
N VAL A 37 -15.28 9.97 -4.35
CA VAL A 37 -14.52 10.46 -3.19
C VAL A 37 -14.43 11.97 -3.23
N VAL A 38 -14.95 12.63 -2.18
CA VAL A 38 -14.83 14.07 -1.93
C VAL A 38 -13.84 14.30 -0.80
N ARG A 39 -12.70 14.92 -1.12
CA ARG A 39 -11.71 15.33 -0.13
C ARG A 39 -12.06 16.72 0.42
N VAL A 40 -12.05 16.83 1.74
CA VAL A 40 -12.26 18.07 2.49
C VAL A 40 -10.90 18.62 2.91
N ASP A 41 -10.48 19.72 2.30
CA ASP A 41 -9.25 20.44 2.64
C ASP A 41 -9.53 21.62 3.58
N ARG A 42 -8.48 22.13 4.23
CA ARG A 42 -8.57 23.35 5.04
C ARG A 42 -8.38 24.59 4.17
N PRO A 43 -9.06 25.71 4.45
CA PRO A 43 -8.82 26.97 3.76
C PRO A 43 -7.36 27.43 3.92
N GLY A 44 -6.73 27.87 2.82
CA GLY A 44 -5.39 28.44 2.85
C GLY A 44 -4.28 27.49 3.34
N ALA A 45 -4.55 26.19 3.34
CA ALA A 45 -3.49 25.22 3.57
C ALA A 45 -2.60 25.19 2.33
N PRO A 46 -1.39 25.83 2.32
CA PRO A 46 -0.40 25.45 1.36
C PRO A 46 -0.17 23.97 1.60
N GLY A 47 -0.08 23.18 0.54
CA GLY A 47 0.19 21.75 0.65
C GLY A 47 1.17 21.50 1.80
N ALA A 48 0.75 20.74 2.81
CA ALA A 48 1.35 20.68 4.14
C ALA A 48 2.87 20.50 4.06
N GLY A 49 3.65 21.57 4.21
CA GLY A 49 5.08 21.61 4.37
C GLY A 49 5.94 20.75 3.40
N ARG A 50 7.26 20.83 3.52
CA ARG A 50 8.22 20.06 2.68
C ARG A 50 8.05 18.53 2.72
N LEU A 51 7.24 17.99 3.64
CA LEU A 51 6.93 16.56 3.79
C LEU A 51 5.52 16.20 3.32
N ALA A 52 4.67 17.15 2.97
CA ALA A 52 3.45 16.83 2.26
C ALA A 52 3.82 16.28 0.90
N ALA A 53 3.23 15.17 0.54
CA ALA A 53 3.15 14.78 -0.86
C ALA A 53 2.76 16.02 -1.68
N PRO A 54 3.42 16.29 -2.82
CA PRO A 54 3.04 17.41 -3.66
C PRO A 54 1.53 17.42 -3.79
N THR A 55 0.91 18.56 -3.53
CA THR A 55 -0.50 18.76 -3.85
C THR A 55 -0.65 18.35 -5.30
N GLY A 56 -1.38 17.26 -5.58
CA GLY A 56 -1.51 16.74 -6.93
C GLY A 56 -0.79 15.42 -7.23
N GLY A 57 -0.13 14.78 -6.25
CA GLY A 57 0.51 13.48 -6.49
C GLY A 57 -0.48 12.31 -6.69
N PRO A 58 0.01 11.15 -7.15
CA PRO A 58 -0.83 9.97 -7.45
C PRO A 58 -1.81 9.56 -6.35
N LEU A 59 -1.42 9.75 -5.07
CA LEU A 59 -2.28 9.43 -3.94
C LEU A 59 -3.57 10.27 -3.87
N GLN A 60 -3.66 11.36 -4.64
CA GLN A 60 -4.81 12.28 -4.63
C GLN A 60 -5.68 12.16 -5.90
N ARG A 61 -5.34 11.27 -6.82
CA ARG A 61 -6.08 11.06 -8.08
C ARG A 61 -7.51 10.56 -7.84
N GLY A 62 -8.39 10.79 -8.80
CA GLY A 62 -9.75 10.27 -8.77
C GLY A 62 -10.70 10.95 -7.79
N ARG A 63 -10.33 12.12 -7.21
CA ARG A 63 -11.14 12.82 -6.22
C ARG A 63 -11.76 14.08 -6.77
N ARG A 64 -12.84 14.48 -6.11
CA ARG A 64 -13.28 15.87 -6.05
C ARG A 64 -12.74 16.51 -4.77
N VAL A 65 -12.65 17.83 -4.71
CA VAL A 65 -12.17 18.54 -3.52
C VAL A 65 -13.13 19.64 -3.14
N THR A 66 -13.32 19.84 -1.83
CA THR A 66 -13.99 21.01 -1.23
C THR A 66 -13.15 21.55 -0.08
N THR A 67 -13.41 22.78 0.32
CA THR A 67 -12.63 23.45 1.36
C THR A 67 -13.56 23.86 2.51
N LEU A 68 -13.26 23.36 3.73
CA LEU A 68 -14.02 23.68 4.94
C LEU A 68 -13.08 23.98 6.11
N ASP A 69 -13.38 25.06 6.86
CA ASP A 69 -12.73 25.31 8.14
C ASP A 69 -13.42 24.50 9.25
N LEU A 70 -12.93 23.31 9.53
CA LEU A 70 -13.49 22.42 10.55
C LEU A 70 -13.31 22.93 11.99
N LYS A 71 -12.70 24.11 12.19
CA LYS A 71 -12.68 24.81 13.49
C LYS A 71 -13.83 25.80 13.63
N SER A 72 -14.55 26.13 12.56
CA SER A 72 -15.71 26.99 12.57
C SER A 72 -17.00 26.18 12.63
N PRO A 73 -18.06 26.71 13.27
CA PRO A 73 -19.39 26.07 13.27
C PRO A 73 -19.92 25.82 11.86
N ASP A 74 -19.74 26.76 10.94
CA ASP A 74 -20.21 26.65 9.55
C ASP A 74 -19.49 25.58 8.79
N GLY A 75 -18.15 25.44 8.98
CA GLY A 75 -17.37 24.39 8.37
C GLY A 75 -17.77 23.00 8.86
N VAL A 76 -18.03 22.86 10.16
CA VAL A 76 -18.56 21.61 10.73
C VAL A 76 -19.97 21.31 10.21
N ALA A 77 -20.86 22.31 10.13
CA ALA A 77 -22.17 22.12 9.55
C ALA A 77 -22.11 21.67 8.09
N GLY A 78 -21.22 22.25 7.29
CA GLY A 78 -20.97 21.83 5.92
C GLY A 78 -20.49 20.38 5.82
N LEU A 79 -19.56 19.95 6.68
CA LEU A 79 -19.12 18.56 6.77
C LEU A 79 -20.29 17.63 7.13
N LEU A 80 -21.06 17.98 8.15
CA LEU A 80 -22.18 17.14 8.59
C LEU A 80 -23.28 17.02 7.53
N SER A 81 -23.47 18.03 6.68
CA SER A 81 -24.37 17.95 5.52
C SER A 81 -23.89 16.94 4.47
N LEU A 82 -22.57 16.84 4.25
CA LEU A 82 -21.98 15.78 3.42
C LEU A 82 -22.16 14.40 4.06
N VAL A 83 -21.93 14.28 5.36
CA VAL A 83 -22.09 13.03 6.13
C VAL A 83 -23.51 12.46 6.02
N GLU A 84 -24.55 13.31 6.03
CA GLU A 84 -25.95 12.88 5.86
C GLU A 84 -26.20 12.13 4.53
N ARG A 85 -25.36 12.35 3.54
CA ARG A 85 -25.48 11.75 2.20
C ARG A 85 -24.37 10.76 1.87
N ALA A 86 -23.32 10.70 2.68
CA ALA A 86 -22.18 9.84 2.47
C ALA A 86 -22.44 8.40 2.93
N ASP A 87 -21.79 7.46 2.29
CA ASP A 87 -21.69 6.07 2.73
C ASP A 87 -20.55 5.86 3.72
N VAL A 88 -19.45 6.63 3.54
CA VAL A 88 -18.22 6.51 4.31
C VAL A 88 -17.68 7.89 4.65
N LEU A 89 -17.23 8.07 5.89
CA LEU A 89 -16.36 9.17 6.30
C LEU A 89 -15.02 8.58 6.71
N VAL A 90 -13.92 9.11 6.14
CA VAL A 90 -12.55 8.73 6.50
C VAL A 90 -11.86 9.90 7.17
N GLU A 91 -11.35 9.70 8.37
CA GLU A 91 -10.54 10.67 9.09
C GLU A 91 -9.23 10.03 9.63
N ALA A 92 -8.19 10.86 9.82
CA ALA A 92 -6.90 10.42 10.33
C ALA A 92 -6.37 11.35 11.44
N TYR A 93 -7.27 11.84 12.28
CA TYR A 93 -6.91 12.62 13.45
C TYR A 93 -6.50 11.70 14.61
N ARG A 94 -5.75 12.27 15.55
CA ARG A 94 -5.52 11.59 16.83
C ARG A 94 -6.83 11.38 17.59
N PRO A 95 -6.91 10.31 18.42
CA PRO A 95 -8.12 10.03 19.20
C PRO A 95 -8.65 11.25 19.95
N GLY A 96 -9.96 11.47 19.92
CA GLY A 96 -10.65 12.56 20.58
C GLY A 96 -10.60 13.91 19.86
N VAL A 97 -9.91 14.04 18.73
CA VAL A 97 -9.86 15.32 17.98
C VAL A 97 -11.16 15.55 17.22
N ALA A 98 -11.66 14.58 16.49
CA ALA A 98 -12.92 14.66 15.77
C ALA A 98 -14.10 14.93 16.71
N GLU A 99 -14.11 14.30 17.87
CA GLU A 99 -15.10 14.50 18.92
C GLU A 99 -15.10 15.95 19.43
N ARG A 100 -13.93 16.51 19.73
CA ARG A 100 -13.78 17.91 20.18
C ARG A 100 -14.18 18.93 19.12
N LEU A 101 -14.02 18.57 17.85
CA LEU A 101 -14.42 19.41 16.72
C LEU A 101 -15.92 19.28 16.37
N GLY A 102 -16.66 18.34 16.97
CA GLY A 102 -18.10 18.19 16.82
C GLY A 102 -18.55 17.29 15.67
N PHE A 103 -17.66 16.45 15.13
CA PHE A 103 -17.99 15.46 14.10
C PHE A 103 -17.44 14.07 14.43
N GLY A 104 -17.30 13.72 15.70
CA GLY A 104 -16.96 12.37 16.13
C GLY A 104 -18.01 11.33 15.71
N PRO A 105 -17.68 10.02 15.83
CA PRO A 105 -18.53 8.93 15.35
C PRO A 105 -19.97 9.02 15.82
N GLN A 106 -20.19 9.31 17.11
CA GLN A 106 -21.54 9.40 17.65
C GLN A 106 -22.38 10.46 16.93
N VAL A 107 -21.86 11.69 16.80
CA VAL A 107 -22.58 12.81 16.14
C VAL A 107 -22.87 12.47 14.68
N CYS A 108 -21.90 11.87 13.97
CA CYS A 108 -22.08 11.51 12.58
C CYS A 108 -23.12 10.38 12.41
N GLN A 109 -23.11 9.36 13.27
CA GLN A 109 -24.05 8.24 13.21
C GLN A 109 -25.45 8.60 13.66
N GLU A 110 -25.62 9.56 14.57
CA GLU A 110 -26.93 10.13 14.89
C GLU A 110 -27.60 10.82 13.68
N ARG A 111 -26.79 11.45 12.80
CA ARG A 111 -27.29 12.05 11.54
C ARG A 111 -27.47 11.04 10.41
N ASN A 112 -26.58 10.06 10.34
CA ASN A 112 -26.61 9.02 9.33
C ASN A 112 -26.30 7.66 9.96
N PRO A 113 -27.33 6.92 10.41
CA PRO A 113 -27.13 5.60 11.02
C PRO A 113 -26.51 4.55 10.09
N ARG A 114 -26.48 4.80 8.77
CA ARG A 114 -25.86 3.93 7.79
C ARG A 114 -24.39 4.26 7.52
N LEU A 115 -23.85 5.32 8.12
CA LEU A 115 -22.49 5.78 7.87
C LEU A 115 -21.45 4.77 8.37
N VAL A 116 -20.54 4.39 7.53
CA VAL A 116 -19.26 3.75 7.92
C VAL A 116 -18.28 4.86 8.29
N TYR A 117 -17.90 4.93 9.57
CA TYR A 117 -16.97 5.93 10.09
C TYR A 117 -15.59 5.29 10.22
N ALA A 118 -14.68 5.56 9.30
CA ALA A 118 -13.36 4.93 9.24
C ALA A 118 -12.26 5.84 9.81
N ARG A 119 -11.54 5.34 10.80
CA ARG A 119 -10.47 6.03 11.54
C ARG A 119 -9.12 5.42 11.20
N MET A 120 -8.24 6.20 10.56
CA MET A 120 -6.88 5.80 10.23
C MET A 120 -5.90 6.38 11.22
N THR A 121 -5.23 5.53 11.99
CA THR A 121 -4.25 5.98 13.00
C THR A 121 -3.00 5.10 12.99
N GLY A 122 -1.93 5.57 13.65
CA GLY A 122 -0.73 4.77 13.84
C GLY A 122 -0.89 3.69 14.89
N TRP A 123 -1.48 4.07 16.04
CA TRP A 123 -1.49 3.27 17.27
C TRP A 123 -2.88 2.73 17.66
N GLY A 124 -3.92 3.03 16.89
CA GLY A 124 -5.30 2.71 17.27
C GLY A 124 -5.96 3.78 18.14
N GLN A 125 -7.23 3.55 18.48
CA GLN A 125 -8.01 4.45 19.32
C GLN A 125 -7.71 4.26 20.81
N ASP A 126 -7.20 3.11 21.20
CA ASP A 126 -6.93 2.68 22.56
C ASP A 126 -5.44 2.34 22.80
N GLY A 127 -5.10 2.10 24.04
CA GLY A 127 -3.76 1.70 24.45
C GLY A 127 -2.83 2.86 24.82
N PRO A 128 -1.67 2.56 25.41
CA PRO A 128 -0.79 3.57 26.00
C PRO A 128 -0.13 4.51 24.98
N LEU A 129 -0.08 4.12 23.71
CA LEU A 129 0.51 4.91 22.63
C LEU A 129 -0.52 5.65 21.78
N ALA A 130 -1.82 5.45 21.98
CA ALA A 130 -2.89 6.00 21.13
C ALA A 130 -2.78 7.53 20.93
N ALA A 131 -2.39 8.28 21.95
CA ALA A 131 -2.20 9.73 21.90
C ALA A 131 -0.79 10.16 21.44
N ARG A 132 0.12 9.23 21.18
CA ARG A 132 1.51 9.53 20.83
C ARG A 132 1.68 9.78 19.33
N ALA A 133 2.67 10.61 18.99
CA ALA A 133 3.14 10.73 17.61
C ALA A 133 3.91 9.48 17.20
N GLY A 134 3.95 9.20 15.91
CA GLY A 134 4.74 8.16 15.28
C GLY A 134 4.61 8.27 13.77
N HIS A 135 5.48 7.55 13.09
CA HIS A 135 5.48 7.38 11.64
C HIS A 135 5.62 5.89 11.31
N ASP A 136 5.53 5.52 10.04
CA ASP A 136 5.61 4.14 9.54
C ASP A 136 6.63 3.28 10.31
N ILE A 137 7.88 3.76 10.38
CA ILE A 137 8.99 3.01 11.00
C ILE A 137 8.74 2.70 12.48
N ASP A 138 8.05 3.58 13.21
CA ASP A 138 7.74 3.36 14.63
C ASP A 138 6.66 2.27 14.79
N TYR A 139 5.65 2.30 13.91
CA TYR A 139 4.55 1.33 13.94
C TYR A 139 5.04 -0.07 13.58
N ILE A 140 5.82 -0.21 12.51
CA ILE A 140 6.39 -1.51 12.11
C ILE A 140 7.43 -2.03 13.10
N ALA A 141 8.15 -1.13 13.81
CA ALA A 141 9.10 -1.52 14.85
C ALA A 141 8.38 -2.17 16.04
N VAL A 142 7.32 -1.54 16.55
CA VAL A 142 6.54 -2.06 17.69
C VAL A 142 5.72 -3.28 17.29
N ALA A 143 5.24 -3.36 16.03
CA ALA A 143 4.55 -4.52 15.50
C ALA A 143 5.45 -5.76 15.29
N GLY A 144 6.77 -5.65 15.43
CA GLY A 144 7.71 -6.74 15.17
C GLY A 144 8.00 -6.98 13.68
N ALA A 145 7.51 -6.11 12.79
CA ALA A 145 7.71 -6.24 11.35
C ALA A 145 9.04 -5.63 10.85
N LEU A 146 9.66 -4.73 11.61
CA LEU A 146 10.92 -4.09 11.23
C LEU A 146 12.14 -4.97 11.52
N GLU A 147 12.15 -5.65 12.67
CA GLU A 147 13.32 -6.44 13.10
C GLU A 147 13.79 -7.45 12.06
N PRO A 148 12.93 -8.22 11.37
CA PRO A 148 13.34 -9.22 10.38
C PRO A 148 13.96 -8.63 9.11
N LEU A 149 13.82 -7.34 8.86
CA LEU A 149 14.27 -6.70 7.61
C LEU A 149 15.73 -6.26 7.71
N GLY A 150 16.58 -6.82 6.87
CA GLY A 150 17.98 -6.44 6.80
C GLY A 150 18.93 -7.62 6.59
N ARG A 151 20.20 -7.29 6.39
CA ARG A 151 21.27 -8.28 6.20
C ARG A 151 21.80 -8.78 7.55
N ALA A 152 22.44 -9.95 7.52
CA ALA A 152 23.09 -10.54 8.70
C ALA A 152 24.17 -9.59 9.26
N GLY A 153 24.12 -9.33 10.57
CA GLY A 153 25.07 -8.46 11.26
C GLY A 153 24.85 -6.96 11.05
N GLU A 154 23.88 -6.54 10.23
CA GLU A 154 23.52 -5.15 10.03
C GLU A 154 22.30 -4.73 10.86
N ARG A 155 22.08 -3.41 10.98
CA ARG A 155 20.86 -2.87 11.58
C ARG A 155 19.63 -3.18 10.68
N PRO A 156 18.41 -3.26 11.24
CA PRO A 156 17.20 -3.27 10.44
C PRO A 156 17.14 -2.02 9.54
N TYR A 157 16.66 -2.15 8.32
CA TYR A 157 16.46 -1.00 7.44
C TYR A 157 14.97 -0.79 7.13
N ALA A 158 14.60 0.48 7.03
CA ALA A 158 13.23 0.87 6.71
C ALA A 158 12.89 0.49 5.26
N PRO A 159 11.79 -0.24 5.02
CA PRO A 159 11.35 -0.60 3.67
C PRO A 159 10.56 0.54 3.01
N MET A 160 11.03 1.79 3.09
CA MET A 160 10.25 2.99 2.82
C MET A 160 9.04 3.05 3.77
N ASN A 161 7.90 3.56 3.33
CA ASN A 161 6.63 3.52 4.06
C ASN A 161 5.63 2.52 3.44
N LEU A 162 6.14 1.42 2.88
CA LEU A 162 5.31 0.42 2.20
C LEU A 162 4.58 -0.50 3.17
N LEU A 163 5.19 -0.81 4.32
CA LEU A 163 4.61 -1.75 5.29
C LEU A 163 3.60 -1.08 6.22
N GLY A 164 3.97 -0.01 6.93
CA GLY A 164 3.11 0.64 7.89
C GLY A 164 2.02 1.48 7.22
N ASP A 165 2.43 2.49 6.45
CA ASP A 165 1.47 3.43 5.85
C ASP A 165 0.58 2.76 4.79
N PHE A 166 1.15 1.97 3.88
CA PHE A 166 0.38 1.47 2.73
C PHE A 166 -0.16 0.06 2.94
N GLY A 167 0.65 -0.93 3.26
CA GLY A 167 0.20 -2.31 3.45
C GLY A 167 -0.66 -2.48 4.71
N GLY A 168 -0.10 -2.15 5.87
CA GLY A 168 -0.76 -2.26 7.17
C GLY A 168 -1.78 -1.16 7.44
N GLY A 169 -1.65 0.00 6.79
CA GLY A 169 -2.52 1.15 6.98
C GLY A 169 -3.60 1.26 5.90
N GLY A 170 -3.26 1.95 4.80
CA GLY A 170 -4.27 2.33 3.81
C GLY A 170 -4.95 1.16 3.10
N MET A 171 -4.24 0.05 2.84
CA MET A 171 -4.88 -1.15 2.28
C MET A 171 -5.83 -1.79 3.31
N LEU A 172 -5.42 -1.87 4.59
CA LEU A 172 -6.27 -2.38 5.67
C LEU A 172 -7.50 -1.49 5.87
N LEU A 173 -7.34 -0.16 5.80
CA LEU A 173 -8.46 0.80 5.82
C LEU A 173 -9.47 0.48 4.70
N ALA A 174 -8.99 0.31 3.46
CA ALA A 174 -9.86 -0.03 2.34
C ALA A 174 -10.61 -1.36 2.56
N VAL A 175 -9.92 -2.40 3.04
CA VAL A 175 -10.54 -3.69 3.39
C VAL A 175 -11.58 -3.53 4.49
N GLY A 176 -11.27 -2.76 5.55
CA GLY A 176 -12.20 -2.49 6.64
C GLY A 176 -13.46 -1.77 6.18
N VAL A 177 -13.30 -0.74 5.34
CA VAL A 177 -14.42 -0.01 4.73
C VAL A 177 -15.29 -0.93 3.88
N LEU A 178 -14.69 -1.76 3.01
CA LEU A 178 -15.42 -2.70 2.16
C LEU A 178 -16.19 -3.75 2.98
N ALA A 179 -15.57 -4.28 4.03
CA ALA A 179 -16.20 -5.22 4.94
C ALA A 179 -17.39 -4.59 5.69
N ALA A 180 -17.23 -3.34 6.16
CA ALA A 180 -18.30 -2.61 6.83
C ALA A 180 -19.46 -2.25 5.90
N LEU A 181 -19.18 -1.87 4.64
CA LEU A 181 -20.19 -1.64 3.61
C LEU A 181 -20.97 -2.93 3.31
N LEU A 182 -20.29 -4.05 3.15
CA LEU A 182 -20.92 -5.36 2.90
C LEU A 182 -21.78 -5.81 4.10
N GLU A 183 -21.31 -5.60 5.32
CA GLU A 183 -22.08 -5.91 6.54
C GLU A 183 -23.33 -5.03 6.62
N ARG A 184 -23.20 -3.73 6.34
CA ARG A 184 -24.30 -2.77 6.31
C ARG A 184 -25.44 -3.15 5.38
N GLU A 185 -25.17 -3.83 4.25
CA GLU A 185 -26.22 -4.30 3.33
C GLU A 185 -27.11 -5.39 3.97
N ARG A 186 -26.65 -6.03 5.02
CA ARG A 186 -27.42 -7.02 5.79
C ARG A 186 -28.09 -6.42 7.01
N SER A 187 -27.37 -5.64 7.80
CA SER A 187 -27.86 -5.05 9.05
C SER A 187 -28.67 -3.76 8.83
N GLY A 188 -28.40 -3.05 7.74
CA GLY A 188 -28.93 -1.71 7.51
C GLY A 188 -28.24 -0.59 8.28
N VAL A 189 -27.23 -0.92 9.10
CA VAL A 189 -26.56 0.00 10.03
C VAL A 189 -25.08 0.11 9.70
N GLY A 190 -24.51 1.33 9.72
CA GLY A 190 -23.09 1.57 9.61
C GLY A 190 -22.36 1.30 10.93
N GLN A 191 -21.04 1.38 10.90
CA GLN A 191 -20.21 1.14 12.08
C GLN A 191 -18.92 1.96 12.05
N VAL A 192 -18.21 2.01 13.17
CA VAL A 192 -16.86 2.55 13.25
C VAL A 192 -15.85 1.48 12.83
N VAL A 193 -14.92 1.86 11.97
CA VAL A 193 -13.76 1.04 11.59
C VAL A 193 -12.52 1.71 12.17
N ASP A 194 -11.86 1.07 13.12
CA ASP A 194 -10.55 1.48 13.64
C ASP A 194 -9.46 0.74 12.84
N ALA A 195 -8.78 1.47 11.97
CA ALA A 195 -7.69 0.95 11.14
C ALA A 195 -6.36 1.48 11.67
N ALA A 196 -5.72 0.72 12.54
CA ALA A 196 -4.42 1.08 13.12
C ALA A 196 -3.26 0.48 12.32
N MET A 197 -2.28 1.30 11.95
CA MET A 197 -1.10 0.84 11.21
C MET A 197 -0.30 -0.22 11.97
N VAL A 198 -0.23 -0.13 13.30
CA VAL A 198 0.45 -1.14 14.14
C VAL A 198 -0.22 -2.51 14.03
N ASP A 199 -1.56 -2.54 14.04
CA ASP A 199 -2.32 -3.80 13.94
C ASP A 199 -2.18 -4.42 12.56
N GLY A 200 -2.29 -3.59 11.51
CA GLY A 200 -2.12 -4.06 10.15
C GLY A 200 -0.69 -4.53 9.87
N SER A 201 0.32 -3.84 10.40
CA SER A 201 1.72 -4.28 10.29
C SER A 201 1.94 -5.61 11.00
N ALA A 202 1.35 -5.81 12.18
CA ALA A 202 1.39 -7.09 12.89
C ALA A 202 0.69 -8.19 12.08
N LEU A 203 -0.47 -7.92 11.48
CA LEU A 203 -1.20 -8.86 10.62
C LEU A 203 -0.35 -9.33 9.43
N LEU A 204 0.42 -8.43 8.81
CA LEU A 204 1.33 -8.78 7.70
C LEU A 204 2.44 -9.76 8.12
N THR A 205 2.78 -9.88 9.42
CA THR A 205 3.76 -10.84 9.91
C THR A 205 3.18 -12.22 10.23
N SER A 206 1.91 -12.49 9.92
CA SER A 206 1.25 -13.76 10.26
C SER A 206 2.01 -14.99 9.75
N PHE A 207 2.57 -14.93 8.53
CA PHE A 207 3.39 -16.02 7.99
C PHE A 207 4.68 -16.22 8.80
N LEU A 208 5.36 -15.14 9.18
CA LEU A 208 6.55 -15.20 10.03
C LEU A 208 6.23 -15.85 11.39
N HIS A 209 5.09 -15.50 12.01
CA HIS A 209 4.64 -16.14 13.25
C HIS A 209 4.41 -17.65 13.07
N GLY A 210 3.92 -18.09 11.92
CA GLY A 210 3.82 -19.51 11.58
C GLY A 210 5.20 -20.19 11.53
N LEU A 211 6.19 -19.54 10.90
CA LEU A 211 7.57 -20.05 10.83
C LEU A 211 8.23 -20.11 12.21
N LEU A 212 8.04 -19.10 13.05
CA LEU A 212 8.50 -19.10 14.45
C LEU A 212 7.89 -20.28 15.23
N GLY A 213 6.59 -20.51 15.10
CA GLY A 213 5.88 -21.59 15.77
C GLY A 213 6.34 -23.00 15.37
N THR A 214 6.85 -23.18 14.17
CA THR A 214 7.38 -24.45 13.64
C THR A 214 8.89 -24.59 13.81
N GLY A 215 9.59 -23.55 14.28
CA GLY A 215 11.05 -23.54 14.39
C GLY A 215 11.79 -23.34 13.06
N LEU A 216 11.08 -23.04 11.97
CA LEU A 216 11.69 -22.75 10.66
C LEU A 216 12.26 -21.32 10.57
N TRP A 217 11.93 -20.46 11.52
CA TRP A 217 12.56 -19.16 11.74
C TRP A 217 13.24 -19.17 13.10
N ALA A 218 14.47 -19.62 13.15
CA ALA A 218 15.21 -19.82 14.40
C ALA A 218 16.57 -19.10 14.43
N ALA A 219 17.06 -18.68 13.27
CA ALA A 219 18.33 -17.98 13.13
C ALA A 219 18.16 -16.46 13.28
N PRO A 220 19.21 -15.70 13.60
CA PRO A 220 19.21 -14.25 13.54
C PRO A 220 18.85 -13.74 12.14
N ARG A 221 18.38 -12.48 12.05
CA ARG A 221 18.06 -11.78 10.80
C ARG A 221 19.14 -12.00 9.74
N GLY A 222 18.71 -12.20 8.49
CA GLY A 222 19.57 -12.40 7.32
C GLY A 222 20.20 -13.79 7.25
N ARG A 223 19.71 -14.75 8.04
CA ARG A 223 20.15 -16.15 8.05
C ARG A 223 19.01 -17.16 7.95
N ASN A 224 17.81 -16.67 7.69
CA ASN A 224 16.63 -17.50 7.48
C ASN A 224 16.29 -17.57 5.98
N MET A 225 15.29 -18.37 5.63
CA MET A 225 14.97 -18.66 4.24
C MET A 225 14.49 -17.41 3.45
N PHE A 226 13.65 -16.56 4.06
CA PHE A 226 12.98 -15.46 3.38
C PHE A 226 13.54 -14.06 3.68
N ASP A 227 14.65 -13.98 4.40
CA ASP A 227 15.28 -12.70 4.79
C ASP A 227 16.64 -12.46 4.07
N GLY A 228 16.87 -13.20 2.98
CA GLY A 228 18.14 -13.19 2.24
C GLY A 228 19.19 -14.11 2.84
N GLY A 229 18.85 -14.98 3.81
CA GLY A 229 19.73 -16.03 4.31
C GLY A 229 19.93 -17.15 3.29
N ALA A 230 18.86 -17.60 2.62
CA ALA A 230 18.94 -18.61 1.57
C ALA A 230 19.44 -17.99 0.25
N PRO A 231 20.48 -18.56 -0.40
CA PRO A 231 21.03 -18.04 -1.66
C PRO A 231 20.04 -18.09 -2.83
N PHE A 232 19.10 -19.00 -2.80
CA PHE A 232 18.05 -19.15 -3.80
C PHE A 232 16.81 -18.27 -3.53
N TYR A 233 16.89 -17.37 -2.52
CA TYR A 233 15.92 -16.34 -2.23
C TYR A 233 16.62 -15.03 -1.83
N ASP A 234 17.26 -14.39 -2.82
CA ASP A 234 18.07 -13.19 -2.61
C ASP A 234 18.24 -12.38 -3.90
N THR A 235 19.00 -11.31 -3.85
CA THR A 235 19.40 -10.48 -5.01
C THR A 235 20.89 -10.55 -5.26
N TYR A 236 21.28 -10.54 -6.56
CA TYR A 236 22.66 -10.65 -6.99
C TYR A 236 23.05 -9.52 -7.92
N ARG A 237 24.23 -8.93 -7.68
CA ARG A 237 24.77 -7.84 -8.49
C ARG A 237 25.29 -8.38 -9.81
N THR A 238 24.99 -7.67 -10.89
CA THR A 238 25.44 -7.96 -12.25
C THR A 238 26.69 -7.15 -12.62
N SER A 239 27.33 -7.45 -13.76
CA SER A 239 28.57 -6.79 -14.20
C SER A 239 28.42 -5.30 -14.49
N ASP A 240 27.20 -4.83 -14.73
CA ASP A 240 26.82 -3.43 -15.01
C ASP A 240 26.22 -2.72 -13.79
N ASP A 241 26.49 -3.22 -12.59
CA ASP A 241 25.97 -2.68 -11.31
C ASP A 241 24.45 -2.76 -11.14
N GLY A 242 23.74 -3.47 -12.03
CA GLY A 242 22.36 -3.86 -11.86
C GLY A 242 22.20 -5.01 -10.87
N PHE A 243 20.95 -5.51 -10.72
CA PHE A 243 20.65 -6.64 -9.85
C PHE A 243 19.66 -7.59 -10.51
N MET A 244 19.84 -8.90 -10.24
CA MET A 244 18.84 -9.93 -10.49
C MET A 244 18.26 -10.40 -9.17
N ALA A 245 16.93 -10.56 -9.11
CA ALA A 245 16.24 -11.20 -7.99
C ALA A 245 16.08 -12.69 -8.30
N VAL A 246 16.33 -13.52 -7.31
CA VAL A 246 16.20 -14.98 -7.36
C VAL A 246 15.21 -15.42 -6.30
N GLY A 247 14.21 -16.24 -6.68
CA GLY A 247 13.19 -16.80 -5.79
C GLY A 247 12.95 -18.30 -6.06
N ALA A 248 13.99 -19.06 -6.44
CA ALA A 248 13.92 -20.45 -6.86
C ALA A 248 13.79 -21.42 -5.67
N MET A 249 12.64 -21.36 -5.00
CA MET A 249 12.38 -22.11 -3.77
C MET A 249 12.24 -23.61 -4.02
N GLU A 250 11.42 -24.00 -4.98
CA GLU A 250 11.12 -25.40 -5.27
C GLU A 250 12.28 -26.06 -6.02
N PRO A 251 12.59 -27.36 -5.75
CA PRO A 251 13.71 -28.07 -6.41
C PRO A 251 13.64 -28.04 -7.93
N ALA A 252 12.46 -28.01 -8.53
CA ALA A 252 12.28 -27.95 -9.98
C ALA A 252 12.79 -26.60 -10.53
N PHE A 253 12.39 -25.47 -9.94
CA PHE A 253 12.85 -24.13 -10.34
C PHE A 253 14.33 -23.93 -10.03
N TYR A 254 14.80 -24.49 -8.91
CA TYR A 254 16.21 -24.45 -8.54
C TYR A 254 17.10 -25.18 -9.57
N ALA A 255 16.68 -26.36 -10.07
CA ALA A 255 17.40 -27.06 -11.12
C ALA A 255 17.50 -26.22 -12.40
N VAL A 256 16.42 -25.52 -12.78
CA VAL A 256 16.42 -24.60 -13.95
C VAL A 256 17.31 -23.39 -13.70
N LEU A 257 17.31 -22.84 -12.49
CA LEU A 257 18.24 -21.76 -12.07
C LEU A 257 19.71 -22.22 -12.26
N LEU A 258 20.07 -23.40 -11.75
CA LEU A 258 21.43 -23.94 -11.88
C LEU A 258 21.82 -24.13 -13.34
N ALA A 259 20.92 -24.63 -14.18
CA ALA A 259 21.16 -24.75 -15.62
C ALA A 259 21.40 -23.39 -16.27
N GLY A 260 20.58 -22.39 -15.98
CA GLY A 260 20.74 -21.02 -16.49
C GLY A 260 22.05 -20.35 -16.03
N LEU A 261 22.52 -20.66 -14.83
CA LEU A 261 23.79 -20.20 -14.30
C LEU A 261 24.99 -21.03 -14.81
N GLY A 262 24.77 -22.16 -15.50
CA GLY A 262 25.83 -23.09 -15.92
C GLY A 262 26.48 -23.81 -14.73
N LEU A 263 25.72 -24.13 -13.69
CA LEU A 263 26.13 -24.80 -12.45
C LEU A 263 25.51 -26.19 -12.29
N ALA A 264 24.67 -26.66 -13.24
CA ALA A 264 23.91 -27.90 -13.10
C ALA A 264 24.80 -29.14 -12.95
N ASP A 265 25.95 -29.13 -13.57
CA ASP A 265 26.91 -30.28 -13.58
C ASP A 265 28.05 -30.08 -12.57
N ASP A 266 27.99 -29.11 -11.66
CA ASP A 266 29.01 -28.87 -10.64
C ASP A 266 28.86 -29.89 -9.49
N PRO A 267 29.77 -30.89 -9.36
CA PRO A 267 29.65 -31.94 -8.35
C PRO A 267 29.93 -31.44 -6.92
N ASP A 268 30.59 -30.30 -6.80
CA ASP A 268 30.97 -29.71 -5.51
C ASP A 268 29.94 -28.70 -5.01
N LEU A 269 28.79 -28.55 -5.70
CA LEU A 269 27.75 -27.59 -5.30
C LEU A 269 27.01 -28.12 -4.07
N PRO A 270 26.92 -27.31 -2.98
CA PRO A 270 26.17 -27.70 -1.78
C PRO A 270 24.69 -27.94 -2.07
N ALA A 271 24.05 -28.80 -1.26
CA ALA A 271 22.61 -29.05 -1.38
C ALA A 271 21.77 -27.77 -1.08
N GLN A 272 20.72 -27.57 -1.83
CA GLN A 272 19.84 -26.39 -1.77
C GLN A 272 19.42 -26.05 -0.34
N TYR A 273 18.93 -27.03 0.41
CA TYR A 273 18.34 -26.83 1.73
C TYR A 273 19.29 -27.16 2.90
N ASP A 274 20.57 -27.25 2.63
CA ASP A 274 21.59 -27.36 3.69
C ASP A 274 22.11 -25.96 4.07
N PRO A 275 21.69 -25.38 5.21
CA PRO A 275 22.13 -24.05 5.62
C PRO A 275 23.65 -23.94 5.81
N SER A 276 24.34 -25.04 6.10
CA SER A 276 25.80 -25.04 6.27
C SER A 276 26.55 -24.78 4.96
N GLY A 277 25.91 -25.04 3.82
CA GLY A 277 26.45 -24.80 2.48
C GLY A 277 26.03 -23.45 1.86
N TRP A 278 25.14 -22.67 2.51
CA TRP A 278 24.57 -21.45 1.91
C TRP A 278 25.60 -20.36 1.63
N ASP A 279 26.64 -20.21 2.45
CA ASP A 279 27.69 -19.21 2.21
C ASP A 279 28.47 -19.55 0.91
N GLU A 280 28.75 -20.84 0.64
CA GLU A 280 29.38 -21.28 -0.60
C GLU A 280 28.45 -21.13 -1.81
N LEU A 281 27.18 -21.54 -1.71
CA LEU A 281 26.19 -21.33 -2.76
C LEU A 281 26.08 -19.84 -3.13
N ARG A 282 26.02 -18.97 -2.13
CA ARG A 282 25.97 -17.53 -2.33
C ARG A 282 27.19 -17.01 -3.08
N ARG A 283 28.38 -17.48 -2.69
CA ARG A 283 29.62 -17.12 -3.37
C ARG A 283 29.58 -17.53 -4.86
N ARG A 284 29.17 -18.76 -5.15
CA ARG A 284 29.03 -19.28 -6.53
C ARG A 284 28.02 -18.44 -7.34
N PHE A 285 26.86 -18.17 -6.80
CA PHE A 285 25.85 -17.37 -7.49
C PHE A 285 26.33 -15.93 -7.71
N THR A 286 26.98 -15.33 -6.72
CA THR A 286 27.54 -13.97 -6.84
C THR A 286 28.58 -13.91 -7.96
N GLU A 287 29.49 -14.86 -8.04
CA GLU A 287 30.50 -14.94 -9.10
C GLU A 287 29.85 -15.08 -10.48
N ARG A 288 28.86 -15.97 -10.62
CA ARG A 288 28.14 -16.15 -11.89
C ARG A 288 27.37 -14.93 -12.33
N PHE A 289 26.56 -14.33 -11.45
CA PHE A 289 25.80 -13.14 -11.81
C PHE A 289 26.69 -11.95 -12.16
N ALA A 290 27.89 -11.84 -11.60
CA ALA A 290 28.86 -10.80 -11.92
C ALA A 290 29.51 -10.95 -13.32
N GLU A 291 29.33 -12.08 -14.01
CA GLU A 291 29.92 -12.31 -15.34
C GLU A 291 29.18 -11.61 -16.48
N ARG A 292 27.91 -11.21 -16.26
CA ARG A 292 27.05 -10.65 -17.32
C ARG A 292 26.26 -9.44 -16.81
N THR A 293 25.78 -8.64 -17.74
CA THR A 293 24.89 -7.52 -17.46
C THR A 293 23.48 -8.00 -17.03
N ARG A 294 22.71 -7.12 -16.40
CA ARG A 294 21.31 -7.39 -16.05
C ARG A 294 20.49 -7.78 -17.27
N ASP A 295 20.68 -7.11 -18.40
CA ASP A 295 19.92 -7.36 -19.63
C ASP A 295 20.31 -8.73 -20.25
N GLU A 296 21.59 -9.10 -20.24
CA GLU A 296 22.03 -10.43 -20.69
C GLU A 296 21.45 -11.55 -19.82
N TRP A 297 21.44 -11.39 -18.50
CA TRP A 297 20.77 -12.34 -17.61
C TRP A 297 19.27 -12.40 -17.82
N THR A 298 18.63 -11.24 -18.04
CA THR A 298 17.20 -11.18 -18.36
C THR A 298 16.89 -11.99 -19.63
N ALA A 299 17.73 -11.87 -20.67
CA ALA A 299 17.57 -12.63 -21.89
C ALA A 299 17.78 -14.15 -21.69
N ILE A 300 18.75 -14.55 -20.87
CA ILE A 300 18.99 -15.97 -20.54
C ILE A 300 17.80 -16.60 -19.83
N PHE A 301 17.19 -15.87 -18.89
CA PHE A 301 16.10 -16.39 -18.09
C PHE A 301 14.69 -16.10 -18.66
N ALA A 302 14.58 -15.39 -19.80
CA ALA A 302 13.31 -14.96 -20.36
C ALA A 302 12.29 -16.09 -20.60
N ASP A 303 12.79 -17.25 -21.08
CA ASP A 303 11.97 -18.42 -21.42
C ASP A 303 12.20 -19.60 -20.43
N LEU A 304 12.88 -19.34 -19.31
CA LEU A 304 13.17 -20.34 -18.29
C LEU A 304 12.28 -20.13 -17.06
N ASP A 305 11.65 -21.21 -16.60
CA ASP A 305 10.85 -21.19 -15.36
C ASP A 305 11.77 -21.38 -14.13
N ALA A 306 12.63 -20.38 -13.90
CA ALA A 306 13.70 -20.39 -12.89
C ALA A 306 13.42 -19.46 -11.70
N CYS A 307 12.30 -18.77 -11.66
CA CYS A 307 11.99 -17.73 -10.66
C CYS A 307 13.11 -16.68 -10.55
N VAL A 308 13.58 -16.18 -11.69
CA VAL A 308 14.60 -15.13 -11.79
C VAL A 308 14.03 -13.94 -12.54
N ALA A 309 14.27 -12.73 -12.03
CA ALA A 309 13.77 -11.50 -12.64
C ALA A 309 14.78 -10.35 -12.48
N PRO A 310 14.85 -9.39 -13.42
CA PRO A 310 15.62 -8.17 -13.23
C PRO A 310 15.03 -7.31 -12.11
N VAL A 311 15.85 -6.71 -11.27
CA VAL A 311 15.44 -5.68 -10.33
C VAL A 311 15.37 -4.35 -11.08
N LEU A 312 14.16 -3.85 -11.27
CA LEU A 312 13.88 -2.63 -12.03
C LEU A 312 13.66 -1.43 -11.10
N GLY A 313 14.19 -0.29 -11.50
CA GLY A 313 13.87 0.98 -10.84
C GLY A 313 12.44 1.45 -11.17
N PRO A 314 11.82 2.30 -10.31
CA PRO A 314 10.48 2.81 -10.56
C PRO A 314 10.33 3.54 -11.91
N GLY A 315 11.40 4.19 -12.39
CA GLY A 315 11.38 4.92 -13.66
C GLY A 315 11.43 4.04 -14.91
N GLU A 316 11.81 2.77 -14.80
CA GLU A 316 11.92 1.83 -15.93
C GLU A 316 10.90 0.68 -15.87
N ALA A 317 10.32 0.41 -14.71
CA ALA A 317 9.41 -0.73 -14.49
C ALA A 317 8.23 -0.76 -15.48
N HIS A 318 7.71 0.41 -15.88
CA HIS A 318 6.61 0.52 -16.83
C HIS A 318 6.99 0.03 -18.25
N GLN A 319 8.27 0.01 -18.59
CA GLN A 319 8.77 -0.42 -19.91
C GLN A 319 8.97 -1.92 -20.00
N HIS A 320 8.97 -2.64 -18.88
CA HIS A 320 9.11 -4.09 -18.86
C HIS A 320 7.99 -4.75 -19.71
N PRO A 321 8.32 -5.68 -20.63
CA PRO A 321 7.34 -6.24 -21.58
C PRO A 321 6.08 -6.79 -20.93
N HIS A 322 6.20 -7.49 -19.80
CA HIS A 322 5.06 -7.99 -19.04
C HIS A 322 4.19 -6.85 -18.49
N ASN A 323 4.80 -5.82 -17.90
CA ASN A 323 4.09 -4.69 -17.35
C ASN A 323 3.38 -3.85 -18.43
N ALA A 324 4.06 -3.66 -19.56
CA ALA A 324 3.50 -2.97 -20.72
C ALA A 324 2.32 -3.75 -21.32
N ALA A 325 2.47 -5.04 -21.57
CA ALA A 325 1.42 -5.89 -22.11
C ALA A 325 0.22 -6.00 -21.16
N ARG A 326 0.48 -6.05 -19.85
CA ARG A 326 -0.56 -6.10 -18.82
C ARG A 326 -1.18 -4.73 -18.55
N GLY A 327 -0.57 -3.61 -18.97
CA GLY A 327 -0.99 -2.26 -18.58
C GLY A 327 -0.95 -2.07 -17.06
N THR A 328 0.15 -2.47 -16.42
CA THR A 328 0.37 -2.34 -14.97
C THR A 328 0.55 -0.88 -14.57
N PHE A 329 0.93 -0.05 -15.52
CA PHE A 329 1.08 1.38 -15.35
C PHE A 329 0.18 2.12 -16.36
N VAL A 330 -0.21 3.35 -16.00
CA VAL A 330 -1.10 4.22 -16.80
C VAL A 330 -0.57 5.65 -16.74
N GLU A 331 -0.79 6.41 -17.80
CA GLU A 331 -0.51 7.83 -17.80
C GLU A 331 -1.71 8.61 -17.27
N VAL A 332 -1.49 9.43 -16.24
CA VAL A 332 -2.51 10.29 -15.62
C VAL A 332 -1.92 11.69 -15.47
N GLY A 333 -2.50 12.67 -16.14
CA GLY A 333 -2.04 14.06 -16.08
C GLY A 333 -0.61 14.29 -16.59
N GLY A 334 -0.12 13.44 -17.50
CA GLY A 334 1.25 13.49 -18.02
C GLY A 334 2.29 12.73 -17.17
N GLU A 335 1.87 12.05 -16.12
CA GLU A 335 2.74 11.25 -15.25
C GLU A 335 2.41 9.76 -15.37
N ILE A 336 3.46 8.92 -15.45
CA ILE A 336 3.30 7.46 -15.37
C ILE A 336 3.07 7.05 -13.93
N GLN A 337 1.96 6.36 -13.69
CA GLN A 337 1.52 5.93 -12.36
C GLN A 337 1.09 4.46 -12.39
N PRO A 338 1.08 3.74 -11.24
CA PRO A 338 0.46 2.42 -11.17
C PRO A 338 -1.01 2.50 -11.57
N ALA A 339 -1.46 1.56 -12.40
CA ALA A 339 -2.86 1.46 -12.81
C ALA A 339 -3.75 1.00 -11.65
N PRO A 340 -5.08 1.28 -11.69
CA PRO A 340 -6.04 0.70 -10.76
C PRO A 340 -5.94 -0.82 -10.67
N ALA A 341 -5.97 -1.35 -9.45
CA ALA A 341 -5.94 -2.77 -9.14
C ALA A 341 -6.84 -3.07 -7.91
N PRO A 342 -7.43 -4.30 -7.85
CA PRO A 342 -7.44 -5.37 -8.84
C PRO A 342 -8.28 -5.06 -10.08
N ARG A 343 -8.22 -5.91 -11.12
CA ARG A 343 -9.02 -5.79 -12.34
C ARG A 343 -10.29 -6.62 -12.22
N PHE A 344 -11.37 -6.08 -12.75
CA PHE A 344 -12.69 -6.73 -12.78
C PHE A 344 -13.14 -6.92 -14.23
N ASP A 345 -13.59 -8.11 -14.58
CA ASP A 345 -14.05 -8.45 -15.93
C ASP A 345 -15.44 -7.86 -16.25
N ARG A 346 -16.35 -7.88 -15.29
CA ARG A 346 -17.74 -7.41 -15.44
C ARG A 346 -17.94 -5.96 -15.07
N THR A 347 -17.17 -5.44 -14.10
CA THR A 347 -17.24 -4.05 -13.64
C THR A 347 -15.85 -3.40 -13.74
N PRO A 348 -15.34 -3.18 -14.98
CA PRO A 348 -14.00 -2.61 -15.13
C PRO A 348 -13.92 -1.20 -14.53
N THR A 349 -12.78 -0.92 -13.92
CA THR A 349 -12.50 0.41 -13.36
C THR A 349 -12.26 1.42 -14.48
N ALA A 350 -12.68 2.67 -14.26
CA ALA A 350 -12.37 3.75 -15.20
C ALA A 350 -10.89 4.17 -15.06
N GLN A 351 -10.39 4.86 -16.09
CA GLN A 351 -9.09 5.53 -15.99
C GLN A 351 -9.18 6.64 -14.92
N PRO A 352 -8.23 6.72 -13.95
CA PRO A 352 -8.25 7.73 -12.93
C PRO A 352 -8.15 9.15 -13.52
N SER A 353 -8.87 10.10 -12.94
CA SER A 353 -8.65 11.52 -13.22
C SER A 353 -7.41 12.03 -12.48
N PRO A 354 -6.69 13.02 -12.98
CA PRO A 354 -5.61 13.68 -12.27
C PRO A 354 -6.04 14.18 -10.88
N ALA A 355 -5.08 14.30 -9.99
CA ALA A 355 -5.32 14.91 -8.69
C ALA A 355 -5.83 16.35 -8.83
N PRO A 356 -6.89 16.75 -8.11
CA PRO A 356 -7.40 18.13 -8.15
C PRO A 356 -6.46 19.08 -7.43
N ASP A 357 -6.40 20.31 -7.90
CA ASP A 357 -5.80 21.43 -7.21
C ASP A 357 -6.83 22.05 -6.21
N PRO A 358 -6.57 22.04 -4.91
CA PRO A 358 -7.54 22.53 -3.92
C PRO A 358 -7.91 24.02 -4.07
N GLU A 359 -7.02 24.85 -4.62
CA GLU A 359 -7.27 26.27 -4.80
C GLU A 359 -8.11 26.56 -6.05
N ARG A 360 -7.88 25.79 -7.12
CA ARG A 360 -8.53 26.00 -8.41
C ARG A 360 -9.79 25.15 -8.61
N ASP A 361 -9.75 23.89 -8.13
CA ASP A 361 -10.76 22.89 -8.48
C ASP A 361 -11.75 22.61 -7.33
N ALA A 362 -11.71 23.43 -6.23
CA ALA A 362 -12.61 23.26 -5.11
C ALA A 362 -14.08 23.45 -5.53
N VAL A 363 -14.92 22.48 -5.19
CA VAL A 363 -16.35 22.48 -5.47
C VAL A 363 -17.12 22.85 -4.20
N PRO A 364 -18.10 23.79 -4.26
CA PRO A 364 -18.95 24.10 -3.11
C PRO A 364 -19.73 22.87 -2.62
N VAL A 365 -19.96 22.78 -1.30
CA VAL A 365 -20.70 21.68 -0.67
C VAL A 365 -22.09 21.49 -1.31
N ASP A 366 -22.84 22.56 -1.55
CA ASP A 366 -24.17 22.48 -2.17
C ASP A 366 -24.15 21.86 -3.56
N THR A 367 -23.10 22.11 -4.33
CA THR A 367 -22.92 21.51 -5.64
C THR A 367 -22.66 19.99 -5.51
N ILE A 368 -21.86 19.57 -4.52
CA ILE A 368 -21.63 18.15 -4.22
C ILE A 368 -22.95 17.49 -3.82
N LEU A 369 -23.68 18.07 -2.88
CA LEU A 369 -24.97 17.57 -2.41
C LEU A 369 -26.01 17.43 -3.53
N THR A 370 -26.02 18.34 -4.50
CA THR A 370 -26.87 18.24 -5.69
C THR A 370 -26.56 17.01 -6.54
N THR A 371 -25.29 16.61 -6.62
CA THR A 371 -24.88 15.39 -7.35
C THR A 371 -25.11 14.10 -6.55
N TRP A 372 -25.34 14.21 -5.25
CA TRP A 372 -25.55 13.10 -4.32
C TRP A 372 -27.03 12.86 -3.96
N GLN A 373 -27.94 13.47 -4.73
CA GLN A 373 -29.39 13.27 -4.58
C GLN A 373 -29.85 11.85 -4.95
#